data_9d3a2f66a40cee7b8fa8b04f47a363b0
#
_entry.id   9d3a2f66a40cee7b8fa8b04f47a363b0
#
_cell.length_a   1.000
_cell.length_b   1.000
_cell.length_c   1.000
_cell.angle_alpha   90.00
_cell.angle_beta   90.00
_cell.angle_gamma   90.00
#
_symmetry.space_group_name_H-M   'P 1'
#
loop_
_entity.id
_entity.type
_entity.pdbx_description
1 polymer ?
#
loop_
_entity_poly.entity_id
_entity_poly.type
_entity_poly.pdbx_seq_one_letter_code
_entity_poly.pdbx_strand_id
1 'polypeptide(L)'
;GNAVDVFRLRKEMPERIPEVSQRVIEALDCPQAVFRAEQEYEFIRKNRISCLSFYDEAYPSRLRECEDAPVVLFFKGNADLNSLHILNMVGTRNATDYGTQICASFLRDLKALCPDVLVVSGLAYGIDIHAHREALANELPTVGVLAHGLDRIYPHVHRKTAVDMLEKGGLLTEFLSGTNPDRHNFVSRNRIVAG
;
A
#
# COMPACT_ATOMS: atom_id res chain seq x y z
N GLY A 1 6.40 22.89 12.59
CA GLY A 1 5.32 23.17 11.64
C GLY A 1 4.89 21.89 10.96
N ASN A 2 3.69 21.85 10.43
CA ASN A 2 3.16 20.71 9.69
C ASN A 2 3.17 20.99 8.16
N ALA A 3 2.87 19.98 7.34
CA ALA A 3 2.85 20.13 5.88
C ALA A 3 1.88 21.21 5.40
N VAL A 4 0.77 21.46 6.11
CA VAL A 4 -0.20 22.51 5.77
C VAL A 4 0.40 23.90 5.93
N ASP A 5 1.27 24.09 6.92
CA ASP A 5 1.94 25.37 7.14
C ASP A 5 2.87 25.74 5.97
N VAL A 6 3.46 24.75 5.30
CA VAL A 6 4.27 24.99 4.09
C VAL A 6 3.44 25.68 3.00
N PHE A 7 2.23 25.21 2.76
CA PHE A 7 1.35 25.83 1.78
C PHE A 7 0.78 27.18 2.23
N ARG A 8 0.40 27.32 3.50
CA ARG A 8 -0.15 28.56 4.06
C ARG A 8 0.87 29.69 4.10
N LEU A 9 2.09 29.38 4.55
CA LEU A 9 3.15 30.33 4.79
C LEU A 9 4.15 30.45 3.64
N ARG A 10 3.82 29.87 2.46
CA ARG A 10 4.73 29.84 1.31
C ARG A 10 5.33 31.19 0.92
N LYS A 11 4.56 32.27 1.06
CA LYS A 11 5.01 33.63 0.75
C LYS A 11 6.03 34.18 1.75
N GLU A 12 6.01 33.67 2.99
CA GLU A 12 6.95 34.02 4.06
C GLU A 12 8.19 33.11 4.09
N MET A 13 8.22 32.06 3.23
CA MET A 13 9.34 31.09 3.23
C MET A 13 10.70 31.73 2.98
N PRO A 14 10.89 32.74 2.12
CA PRO A 14 12.21 33.38 1.93
C PRO A 14 12.77 34.00 3.21
N GLU A 15 11.91 34.50 4.09
CA GLU A 15 12.31 35.08 5.37
C GLU A 15 12.70 34.02 6.40
N ARG A 16 12.09 32.81 6.31
CA ARG A 16 12.27 31.72 7.26
C ARG A 16 13.32 30.71 6.82
N ILE A 17 13.49 30.53 5.51
CA ILE A 17 14.41 29.56 4.88
C ILE A 17 15.17 30.31 3.78
N PRO A 18 16.33 30.91 4.09
CA PRO A 18 17.05 31.76 3.13
C PRO A 18 17.46 31.10 1.82
N GLU A 19 17.59 29.77 1.82
CA GLU A 19 18.01 29.00 0.64
C GLU A 19 16.84 28.53 -0.25
N VAL A 20 15.58 28.84 0.11
CA VAL A 20 14.43 28.45 -0.70
C VAL A 20 14.39 29.28 -1.99
N SER A 21 14.39 28.60 -3.14
CA SER A 21 14.33 29.28 -4.43
C SER A 21 12.91 29.78 -4.74
N GLN A 22 12.83 30.90 -5.46
CA GLN A 22 11.57 31.44 -5.94
C GLN A 22 10.75 30.41 -6.72
N ARG A 23 11.42 29.54 -7.50
CA ARG A 23 10.79 28.44 -8.26
C ARG A 23 10.04 27.45 -7.33
N VAL A 24 10.57 27.16 -6.15
CA VAL A 24 9.90 26.28 -5.18
C VAL A 24 8.65 26.96 -4.62
N ILE A 25 8.73 28.25 -4.31
CA ILE A 25 7.60 29.02 -3.79
C ILE A 25 6.46 29.05 -4.80
N GLU A 26 6.76 29.31 -6.07
CA GLU A 26 5.80 29.32 -7.18
C GLU A 26 5.19 27.91 -7.41
N ALA A 27 5.99 26.85 -7.29
CA ALA A 27 5.50 25.47 -7.42
C ALA A 27 4.54 25.07 -6.28
N LEU A 28 4.64 25.70 -5.11
CA LEU A 28 3.70 25.50 -4.00
C LEU A 28 2.37 26.21 -4.21
N ASP A 29 2.26 27.12 -5.18
CA ASP A 29 0.99 27.71 -5.57
C ASP A 29 0.25 26.82 -6.57
N CYS A 30 -0.25 25.70 -6.07
CA CYS A 30 -0.84 24.62 -6.86
C CYS A 30 -2.30 24.33 -6.43
N PRO A 31 -3.27 25.21 -6.73
CA PRO A 31 -4.66 25.02 -6.32
C PRO A 31 -5.27 23.71 -6.86
N GLN A 32 -4.82 23.22 -8.00
CA GLN A 32 -5.24 21.93 -8.55
C GLN A 32 -4.83 20.74 -7.67
N ALA A 33 -3.62 20.78 -7.09
CA ALA A 33 -3.15 19.75 -6.17
C ALA A 33 -3.95 19.77 -4.86
N VAL A 34 -4.26 20.96 -4.33
CA VAL A 34 -5.11 21.12 -3.14
C VAL A 34 -6.50 20.57 -3.41
N PHE A 35 -7.12 20.95 -4.52
CA PHE A 35 -8.44 20.43 -4.92
C PHE A 35 -8.42 18.90 -5.07
N ARG A 36 -7.38 18.35 -5.68
CA ARG A 36 -7.24 16.90 -5.81
C ARG A 36 -7.08 16.21 -4.44
N ALA A 37 -6.36 16.83 -3.51
CA ALA A 37 -6.22 16.32 -2.14
C ALA A 37 -7.56 16.35 -1.38
N GLU A 38 -8.38 17.38 -1.56
CA GLU A 38 -9.72 17.47 -0.99
C GLU A 38 -10.63 16.34 -1.52
N GLN A 39 -10.60 16.09 -2.83
CA GLN A 39 -11.34 14.96 -3.42
C GLN A 39 -10.89 13.62 -2.84
N GLU A 40 -9.58 13.43 -2.68
CA GLU A 40 -9.05 12.21 -2.07
C GLU A 40 -9.45 12.09 -0.61
N TYR A 41 -9.41 13.18 0.14
CA TYR A 41 -9.87 13.19 1.53
C TYR A 41 -11.33 12.74 1.66
N GLU A 42 -12.23 13.24 0.82
CA GLU A 42 -13.63 12.82 0.80
C GLU A 42 -13.78 11.34 0.40
N PHE A 43 -12.98 10.87 -0.56
CA PHE A 43 -12.97 9.48 -0.98
C PHE A 43 -12.55 8.54 0.16
N ILE A 44 -11.43 8.82 0.84
CA ILE A 44 -10.93 7.98 1.94
C ILE A 44 -11.90 7.98 3.13
N ARG A 45 -12.46 9.14 3.47
CA ARG A 45 -13.46 9.27 4.54
C ARG A 45 -14.71 8.42 4.25
N LYS A 46 -15.28 8.56 3.05
CA LYS A 46 -16.47 7.82 2.59
C LYS A 46 -16.25 6.30 2.58
N ASN A 47 -15.06 5.87 2.21
CA ASN A 47 -14.73 4.45 2.05
C ASN A 47 -14.06 3.83 3.28
N ARG A 48 -13.91 4.56 4.39
CA ARG A 48 -13.24 4.12 5.62
C ARG A 48 -11.84 3.59 5.34
N ILE A 49 -11.06 4.36 4.58
CA ILE A 49 -9.67 4.08 4.26
C ILE A 49 -8.81 4.84 5.25
N SER A 50 -7.82 4.19 5.83
CA SER A 50 -6.80 4.84 6.66
C SER A 50 -5.75 5.50 5.75
N CYS A 51 -5.45 6.76 6.02
CA CYS A 51 -4.35 7.49 5.40
C CYS A 51 -3.19 7.49 6.39
N LEU A 52 -2.10 6.81 6.05
CA LEU A 52 -0.93 6.64 6.90
C LEU A 52 0.19 7.52 6.38
N SER A 53 0.53 8.56 7.12
CA SER A 53 1.69 9.39 6.86
C SER A 53 2.97 8.70 7.34
N PHE A 54 4.09 8.95 6.69
CA PHE A 54 5.41 8.45 7.09
C PHE A 54 5.73 8.64 8.58
N TYR A 55 5.17 9.66 9.21
CA TYR A 55 5.39 9.98 10.62
C TYR A 55 4.39 9.34 11.58
N ASP A 56 3.36 8.68 11.10
CA ASP A 56 2.35 8.03 11.94
C ASP A 56 2.89 6.72 12.53
N GLU A 57 2.53 6.40 13.76
CA GLU A 57 2.93 5.15 14.41
C GLU A 57 2.42 3.91 13.66
N ALA A 58 1.23 4.02 13.06
CA ALA A 58 0.62 2.94 12.28
C ALA A 58 1.27 2.74 10.88
N TYR A 59 2.18 3.63 10.46
CA TYR A 59 2.95 3.42 9.23
C TYR A 59 3.88 2.21 9.38
N PRO A 60 4.01 1.33 8.35
CA PRO A 60 4.88 0.15 8.43
C PRO A 60 6.33 0.54 8.78
N SER A 61 6.79 0.13 9.97
CA SER A 61 8.09 0.54 10.50
C SER A 61 9.26 0.04 9.65
N ARG A 62 9.15 -1.19 9.11
CA ARG A 62 10.18 -1.75 8.22
C ARG A 62 10.28 -0.98 6.90
N LEU A 63 9.13 -0.62 6.32
CA LEU A 63 9.10 0.19 5.11
C LEU A 63 9.68 1.59 5.33
N ARG A 64 9.54 2.14 6.54
CA ARG A 64 10.12 3.45 6.91
C ARG A 64 11.65 3.46 6.82
N GLU A 65 12.30 2.32 7.03
CA GLU A 65 13.76 2.18 6.90
C GLU A 65 14.26 2.15 5.45
N CYS A 66 13.34 2.04 4.48
CA CYS A 66 13.69 2.05 3.06
C CYS A 66 13.93 3.49 2.57
N GLU A 67 14.98 3.71 1.77
CA GLU A 67 15.35 5.03 1.24
C GLU A 67 14.24 5.65 0.38
N ASP A 68 13.46 4.82 -0.30
CA ASP A 68 12.37 5.20 -1.20
C ASP A 68 10.97 4.95 -0.61
N ALA A 69 10.88 4.93 0.73
CA ALA A 69 9.61 4.76 1.43
C ALA A 69 8.56 5.80 0.98
N PRO A 70 7.31 5.39 0.70
CA PRO A 70 6.24 6.33 0.36
C PRO A 70 5.95 7.31 1.48
N VAL A 71 5.76 8.59 1.14
CA VAL A 71 5.40 9.62 2.14
C VAL A 71 4.03 9.38 2.75
N VAL A 72 3.12 8.79 1.96
CA VAL A 72 1.74 8.48 2.36
C VAL A 72 1.33 7.13 1.81
N LEU A 73 0.62 6.36 2.62
CA LEU A 73 -0.01 5.11 2.24
C LEU A 73 -1.51 5.17 2.53
N PHE A 74 -2.28 4.49 1.69
CA PHE A 74 -3.72 4.30 1.86
C PHE A 74 -3.97 2.83 2.19
N PHE A 75 -4.59 2.58 3.33
CA PHE A 75 -4.86 1.22 3.79
C PHE A 75 -6.34 1.01 4.05
N LYS A 76 -6.86 -0.11 3.57
CA LYS A 76 -8.23 -0.56 3.84
C LYS A 76 -8.19 -2.01 4.30
N GLY A 77 -8.52 -2.24 5.56
CA GLY A 77 -8.48 -3.55 6.20
C GLY A 77 -8.35 -3.43 7.70
N ASN A 78 -7.97 -4.53 8.33
CA ASN A 78 -7.83 -4.63 9.78
C ASN A 78 -6.51 -5.25 10.24
N ALA A 79 -5.58 -5.58 9.30
CA ALA A 79 -4.27 -6.11 9.68
C ALA A 79 -3.43 -5.07 10.42
N ASP A 80 -2.64 -5.54 11.37
CA ASP A 80 -1.53 -4.77 11.92
C ASP A 80 -0.35 -4.81 10.94
N LEU A 81 -0.05 -3.66 10.33
CA LEU A 81 1.06 -3.52 9.38
C LEU A 81 2.44 -3.55 10.06
N ASN A 82 2.46 -3.51 11.40
CA ASN A 82 3.66 -3.63 12.23
C ASN A 82 3.75 -4.99 12.94
N SER A 83 3.04 -6.01 12.44
CA SER A 83 3.12 -7.38 12.95
C SER A 83 4.56 -7.83 13.12
N LEU A 84 4.82 -8.61 14.18
CA LEU A 84 6.16 -9.12 14.50
C LEU A 84 6.70 -10.01 13.37
N HIS A 85 5.84 -10.81 12.78
CA HIS A 85 6.20 -11.73 11.69
C HIS A 85 5.47 -11.31 10.40
N ILE A 86 6.23 -10.92 9.40
CA ILE A 86 5.73 -10.58 8.07
C ILE A 86 6.47 -11.44 7.04
N LEU A 87 5.73 -12.04 6.14
CA LEU A 87 6.26 -12.82 5.03
C LEU A 87 5.84 -12.20 3.70
N ASN A 88 6.79 -11.80 2.90
CA ASN A 88 6.54 -11.37 1.53
C ASN A 88 6.60 -12.58 0.59
N MET A 89 5.52 -12.85 -0.13
CA MET A 89 5.45 -13.94 -1.08
C MET A 89 5.16 -13.40 -2.48
N VAL A 90 6.14 -13.53 -3.37
CA VAL A 90 6.07 -13.05 -4.75
C VAL A 90 6.54 -14.11 -5.72
N GLY A 91 6.07 -14.06 -6.97
CA GLY A 91 6.50 -15.02 -7.96
C GLY A 91 5.98 -14.74 -9.37
N THR A 92 6.12 -15.73 -10.22
CA THR A 92 5.69 -15.64 -11.62
C THR A 92 4.18 -15.43 -11.75
N ARG A 93 3.77 -14.67 -12.77
CA ARG A 93 2.35 -14.51 -13.13
C ARG A 93 1.75 -15.77 -13.77
N ASN A 94 2.58 -16.63 -14.32
CA ASN A 94 2.21 -17.93 -14.91
C ASN A 94 2.70 -19.04 -13.97
N ALA A 95 2.03 -19.20 -12.84
CA ALA A 95 2.36 -20.25 -11.88
C ALA A 95 2.06 -21.63 -12.48
N THR A 96 2.98 -22.57 -12.28
CA THR A 96 2.75 -23.99 -12.59
C THR A 96 1.96 -24.65 -11.45
N ASP A 97 1.37 -25.84 -11.73
CA ASP A 97 0.70 -26.63 -10.69
C ASP A 97 1.64 -26.95 -9.52
N TYR A 98 2.89 -27.23 -9.83
CA TYR A 98 3.93 -27.45 -8.82
C TYR A 98 4.14 -26.21 -7.96
N GLY A 99 4.27 -25.03 -8.58
CA GLY A 99 4.45 -23.76 -7.85
C GLY A 99 3.26 -23.42 -6.94
N THR A 100 2.04 -23.68 -7.40
CA THR A 100 0.83 -23.48 -6.58
C THR A 100 0.73 -24.46 -5.42
N GLN A 101 1.11 -25.72 -5.63
CA GLN A 101 1.17 -26.75 -4.57
C GLN A 101 2.22 -26.39 -3.50
N ILE A 102 3.40 -25.93 -3.90
CA ILE A 102 4.43 -25.46 -2.96
C ILE A 102 3.90 -24.27 -2.15
N CYS A 103 3.27 -23.31 -2.79
CA CYS A 103 2.67 -22.16 -2.10
C CYS A 103 1.65 -22.62 -1.03
N ALA A 104 0.77 -23.57 -1.39
CA ALA A 104 -0.26 -24.09 -0.50
C ALA A 104 0.34 -24.87 0.69
N SER A 105 1.27 -25.80 0.42
CA SER A 105 1.92 -26.59 1.48
C SER A 105 2.73 -25.70 2.43
N PHE A 106 3.47 -24.73 1.87
CA PHE A 106 4.30 -23.82 2.65
C PHE A 106 3.45 -22.97 3.61
N LEU A 107 2.36 -22.37 3.15
CA LEU A 107 1.51 -21.53 4.01
C LEU A 107 0.76 -22.34 5.06
N ARG A 108 0.34 -23.56 4.74
CA ARG A 108 -0.25 -24.48 5.72
C ARG A 108 0.75 -24.85 6.83
N ASP A 109 1.97 -25.21 6.45
CA ASP A 109 3.01 -25.59 7.40
C ASP A 109 3.47 -24.38 8.22
N LEU A 110 3.54 -23.20 7.58
CA LEU A 110 3.85 -21.94 8.26
C LEU A 110 2.79 -21.56 9.30
N LYS A 111 1.50 -21.81 9.02
CA LYS A 111 0.43 -21.58 10.01
C LYS A 111 0.64 -22.38 11.29
N ALA A 112 1.15 -23.60 11.17
CA ALA A 112 1.44 -24.45 12.35
C ALA A 112 2.62 -23.91 13.18
N LEU A 113 3.60 -23.26 12.53
CA LEU A 113 4.82 -22.75 13.17
C LEU A 113 4.66 -21.30 13.65
N CYS A 114 3.94 -20.48 12.90
CA CYS A 114 3.77 -19.04 13.14
C CYS A 114 2.32 -18.62 12.81
N PRO A 115 1.38 -18.86 13.72
CA PRO A 115 -0.06 -18.70 13.46
C PRO A 115 -0.49 -17.25 13.17
N ASP A 116 0.33 -16.26 13.55
CA ASP A 116 0.02 -14.82 13.42
C ASP A 116 0.84 -14.13 12.31
N VAL A 117 1.51 -14.91 11.45
CA VAL A 117 2.29 -14.33 10.36
C VAL A 117 1.41 -13.56 9.38
N LEU A 118 1.76 -12.30 9.10
CA LEU A 118 1.12 -11.50 8.06
C LEU A 118 1.74 -11.84 6.69
N VAL A 119 0.92 -12.33 5.77
CA VAL A 119 1.36 -12.62 4.40
C VAL A 119 1.14 -11.39 3.52
N VAL A 120 2.19 -10.90 2.87
CA VAL A 120 2.14 -9.72 1.99
C VAL A 120 2.46 -10.14 0.56
N SER A 121 1.67 -9.67 -0.39
CA SER A 121 1.88 -9.92 -1.82
C SER A 121 1.23 -8.83 -2.68
N GLY A 122 1.32 -8.97 -4.01
CA GLY A 122 0.91 -7.92 -4.94
C GLY A 122 -0.48 -8.08 -5.56
N LEU A 123 -1.26 -9.07 -5.20
CA LEU A 123 -2.57 -9.39 -5.79
C LEU A 123 -2.52 -9.62 -7.32
N ALA A 124 -1.35 -9.85 -7.91
CA ALA A 124 -1.16 -10.14 -9.34
C ALA A 124 -1.59 -11.58 -9.68
N TYR A 125 -1.60 -11.89 -10.99
CA TYR A 125 -1.77 -13.29 -11.43
C TYR A 125 -0.65 -14.18 -10.90
N GLY A 126 -0.89 -15.49 -10.87
CA GLY A 126 0.09 -16.51 -10.51
C GLY A 126 0.32 -16.62 -9.01
N ILE A 127 1.57 -16.60 -8.55
CA ILE A 127 1.91 -16.86 -7.16
C ILE A 127 1.25 -15.88 -6.20
N ASP A 128 1.16 -14.60 -6.55
CA ASP A 128 0.59 -13.58 -5.67
C ASP A 128 -0.85 -13.91 -5.25
N ILE A 129 -1.72 -14.21 -6.21
CA ILE A 129 -3.12 -14.54 -5.90
C ILE A 129 -3.25 -15.87 -5.16
N HIS A 130 -2.37 -16.85 -5.46
CA HIS A 130 -2.36 -18.12 -4.73
C HIS A 130 -1.92 -17.91 -3.29
N ALA A 131 -0.90 -17.08 -3.04
CA ALA A 131 -0.47 -16.73 -1.68
C ALA A 131 -1.63 -16.13 -0.86
N HIS A 132 -2.38 -15.19 -1.41
CA HIS A 132 -3.54 -14.62 -0.71
C HIS A 132 -4.64 -15.64 -0.44
N ARG A 133 -5.00 -16.47 -1.42
CA ARG A 133 -6.04 -17.50 -1.27
C ARG A 133 -5.66 -18.53 -0.23
N GLU A 134 -4.42 -19.01 -0.27
CA GLU A 134 -3.92 -19.99 0.69
C GLU A 134 -3.76 -19.39 2.10
N ALA A 135 -3.34 -18.13 2.22
CA ALA A 135 -3.33 -17.43 3.49
C ALA A 135 -4.75 -17.38 4.09
N LEU A 136 -5.74 -16.94 3.32
CA LEU A 136 -7.15 -16.90 3.76
C LEU A 136 -7.68 -18.29 4.12
N ALA A 137 -7.38 -19.32 3.33
CA ALA A 137 -7.81 -20.71 3.58
C ALA A 137 -7.21 -21.28 4.87
N ASN A 138 -6.01 -20.86 5.24
CA ASN A 138 -5.32 -21.22 6.47
C ASN A 138 -5.53 -20.22 7.61
N GLU A 139 -6.47 -19.29 7.47
CA GLU A 139 -6.77 -18.26 8.48
C GLU A 139 -5.56 -17.39 8.87
N LEU A 140 -4.66 -17.16 7.94
CA LEU A 140 -3.56 -16.20 8.07
C LEU A 140 -4.01 -14.82 7.57
N PRO A 141 -3.65 -13.73 8.28
CA PRO A 141 -3.88 -12.39 7.79
C PRO A 141 -3.06 -12.14 6.52
N THR A 142 -3.66 -11.42 5.54
CA THR A 142 -2.95 -11.16 4.29
C THR A 142 -3.23 -9.78 3.73
N VAL A 143 -2.18 -9.07 3.29
CA VAL A 143 -2.26 -7.72 2.73
C VAL A 143 -1.82 -7.73 1.28
N GLY A 144 -2.71 -7.23 0.42
CA GLY A 144 -2.42 -6.99 -0.99
C GLY A 144 -1.93 -5.57 -1.22
N VAL A 145 -0.70 -5.42 -1.67
CA VAL A 145 -0.16 -4.13 -2.09
C VAL A 145 -0.56 -3.90 -3.55
N LEU A 146 -1.21 -2.78 -3.86
CA LEU A 146 -1.79 -2.51 -5.16
C LEU A 146 -0.95 -1.50 -5.96
N ALA A 147 -0.96 -1.65 -7.28
CA ALA A 147 -0.31 -0.74 -8.23
C ALA A 147 -1.28 0.32 -8.82
N HIS A 148 -2.36 0.63 -8.10
CA HIS A 148 -3.44 1.53 -8.49
C HIS A 148 -4.21 2.01 -7.25
N GLY A 149 -5.11 2.97 -7.42
CA GLY A 149 -5.95 3.46 -6.32
C GLY A 149 -6.93 2.44 -5.77
N LEU A 150 -7.40 2.64 -4.52
CA LEU A 150 -8.36 1.75 -3.84
C LEU A 150 -9.81 1.87 -4.37
N ASP A 151 -10.04 2.67 -5.41
CA ASP A 151 -11.33 2.83 -6.08
C ASP A 151 -11.68 1.65 -7.00
N ARG A 152 -10.71 0.79 -7.29
CA ARG A 152 -10.86 -0.38 -8.18
C ARG A 152 -10.02 -1.56 -7.72
N ILE A 153 -10.29 -2.73 -8.31
CA ILE A 153 -9.46 -3.93 -8.15
C ILE A 153 -8.98 -4.39 -9.51
N TYR A 154 -7.68 -4.58 -9.62
CA TYR A 154 -7.03 -5.15 -10.80
C TYR A 154 -6.04 -6.26 -10.39
N PRO A 155 -6.10 -7.42 -11.06
CA PRO A 155 -7.08 -7.84 -12.06
C PRO A 155 -8.49 -8.00 -11.47
N HIS A 156 -9.53 -7.64 -12.24
CA HIS A 156 -10.91 -7.68 -11.74
C HIS A 156 -11.35 -9.09 -11.29
N VAL A 157 -10.80 -10.14 -11.89
CA VAL A 157 -11.06 -11.54 -11.52
C VAL A 157 -10.65 -11.86 -10.07
N HIS A 158 -9.76 -11.07 -9.46
CA HIS A 158 -9.33 -11.25 -8.07
C HIS A 158 -10.22 -10.49 -7.06
N ARG A 159 -11.30 -9.84 -7.52
CA ARG A 159 -12.16 -9.02 -6.68
C ARG A 159 -12.71 -9.77 -5.46
N LYS A 160 -13.14 -11.02 -5.62
CA LYS A 160 -13.65 -11.82 -4.50
C LYS A 160 -12.58 -11.97 -3.42
N THR A 161 -11.38 -12.40 -3.79
CA THR A 161 -10.25 -12.55 -2.87
C THR A 161 -9.91 -11.22 -2.18
N ALA A 162 -9.88 -10.10 -2.94
CA ALA A 162 -9.62 -8.78 -2.38
C ALA A 162 -10.66 -8.34 -1.34
N VAL A 163 -11.94 -8.71 -1.55
CA VAL A 163 -13.01 -8.44 -0.55
C VAL A 163 -12.82 -9.30 0.69
N ASP A 164 -12.55 -10.59 0.52
CA ASP A 164 -12.32 -11.53 1.63
C ASP A 164 -11.12 -11.09 2.50
N MET A 165 -10.08 -10.50 1.87
CA MET A 165 -8.92 -9.95 2.56
C MET A 165 -9.24 -8.77 3.48
N LEU A 166 -10.29 -8.01 3.21
CA LEU A 166 -10.66 -6.85 4.07
C LEU A 166 -11.07 -7.27 5.49
N GLU A 167 -11.52 -8.49 5.66
CA GLU A 167 -11.94 -9.03 6.96
C GLU A 167 -10.78 -9.65 7.75
N LYS A 168 -9.74 -10.15 7.04
CA LYS A 168 -8.60 -10.86 7.63
C LYS A 168 -7.26 -10.34 7.08
N GLY A 169 -7.12 -9.04 6.96
CA GLY A 169 -5.93 -8.46 6.35
C GLY A 169 -6.18 -7.08 5.81
N GLY A 170 -6.02 -6.89 4.48
CA GLY A 170 -6.34 -5.62 3.85
C GLY A 170 -5.70 -5.40 2.48
N LEU A 171 -5.92 -4.19 2.00
CA LEU A 171 -5.37 -3.67 0.75
C LEU A 171 -4.58 -2.39 1.04
N LEU A 172 -3.38 -2.30 0.54
CA LEU A 172 -2.45 -1.20 0.75
C LEU A 172 -2.01 -0.61 -0.60
N THR A 173 -1.90 0.71 -0.69
CA THR A 173 -1.35 1.38 -1.88
C THR A 173 -0.77 2.76 -1.53
N GLU A 174 0.18 3.22 -2.34
CA GLU A 174 0.64 4.62 -2.33
C GLU A 174 -0.12 5.51 -3.34
N PHE A 175 -0.93 4.90 -4.21
CA PHE A 175 -1.57 5.59 -5.32
C PHE A 175 -2.93 6.18 -4.92
N LEU A 176 -3.18 7.42 -5.34
CA LEU A 176 -4.47 8.09 -5.18
C LEU A 176 -5.59 7.36 -5.94
N SER A 177 -6.83 7.57 -5.51
CA SER A 177 -8.01 7.09 -6.25
C SER A 177 -7.99 7.60 -7.69
N GLY A 178 -8.53 6.81 -8.63
CA GLY A 178 -8.47 7.13 -10.05
C GLY A 178 -7.16 6.77 -10.76
N THR A 179 -6.10 6.37 -10.02
CA THR A 179 -4.86 5.91 -10.64
C THR A 179 -5.06 4.54 -11.30
N ASN A 180 -4.67 4.43 -12.58
CA ASN A 180 -4.77 3.19 -13.35
C ASN A 180 -3.63 2.20 -13.03
N PRO A 181 -3.85 0.89 -13.26
CA PRO A 181 -2.83 -0.14 -13.07
C PRO A 181 -1.85 -0.19 -14.25
N ASP A 182 -1.06 0.86 -14.41
CA ASP A 182 -0.09 1.01 -15.49
C ASP A 182 1.19 0.21 -15.20
N ARG A 183 1.90 -0.19 -16.27
CA ARG A 183 3.11 -1.02 -16.16
C ARG A 183 4.15 -0.43 -15.21
N HIS A 184 4.35 0.88 -15.25
CA HIS A 184 5.28 1.58 -14.37
C HIS A 184 4.91 1.43 -12.90
N ASN A 185 3.62 1.54 -12.58
CA ASN A 185 3.12 1.44 -11.20
C ASN A 185 3.36 0.05 -10.59
N PHE A 186 3.32 -1.02 -11.41
CA PHE A 186 3.64 -2.37 -10.91
C PHE A 186 5.10 -2.48 -10.47
N VAL A 187 6.02 -1.84 -11.21
CA VAL A 187 7.44 -1.85 -10.85
C VAL A 187 7.66 -1.04 -9.58
N SER A 188 7.12 0.19 -9.52
CA SER A 188 7.24 1.08 -8.35
C SER A 188 6.66 0.44 -7.09
N ARG A 189 5.48 -0.20 -7.19
CA ARG A 189 4.81 -0.87 -6.08
C ARG A 189 5.66 -1.98 -5.43
N ASN A 190 6.47 -2.69 -6.22
CA ASN A 190 7.21 -3.85 -5.72
C ASN A 190 8.16 -3.49 -4.57
N ARG A 191 8.66 -2.25 -4.50
CA ARG A 191 9.47 -1.78 -3.36
C ARG A 191 8.70 -1.80 -2.04
N ILE A 192 7.38 -1.55 -2.09
CA ILE A 192 6.51 -1.60 -0.89
C ILE A 192 6.27 -3.05 -0.45
N VAL A 193 6.22 -4.00 -1.40
CA VAL A 193 6.09 -5.43 -1.05
C VAL A 193 7.39 -5.94 -0.45
N ALA A 194 8.54 -5.43 -0.89
CA ALA A 194 9.85 -5.88 -0.42
C ALA A 194 10.28 -5.26 0.92
N GLY A 195 9.87 -4.01 1.19
CA GLY A 195 10.17 -3.28 2.43
C GLY A 195 9.21 -3.60 3.55
#